data_a6d18b7e2cee712902191bc7b90e977e
#
_entry.id   a6d18b7e2cee712902191bc7b90e977e
#
_cell.length_a   1.000
_cell.length_b   1.000
_cell.length_c   1.000
_cell.angle_alpha   90.00
_cell.angle_beta   90.00
_cell.angle_gamma   90.00
#
_symmetry.space_group_name_H-M   'P 1'
#
loop_
_entity.id
_entity.type
_entity.pdbx_description
1 polymer ?
#
loop_
_entity_poly.entity_id
_entity_poly.type
_entity_poly.pdbx_seq_one_letter_code
_entity_poly.pdbx_strand_id
1 'polypeptide(L)'
;MKKKVQSPGSATVINAISTGYGSAFAIGLYVTAEVKISSKIKCSSDKAVDTLLMDLCVEKVLERLNVKTGVKVKTHSTLPMASGLSSSSATSNAVVMATYNAIKEEFDLKETLTDFELLNIGIDASLEAGVTITGAFDDASASYFGGLTITDNMKRNIIHHKMIEKQNILIYMPDKKSLTSQSDVNRMKLLSPWVKIAYEEALKGNVFNALTLNGLLYCAALGFDPNIALDALDSGAIASGLSGTGPSFVAVVDEESCHKVEEAWYSYPGDIIQTQVDNRGTRVI
;
A
#
# COMPACT_ATOMS: atom_id res chain seq x y z
N MET A 1 1.04 2.83 29.09
CA MET A 1 0.73 3.93 28.14
C MET A 1 0.06 3.38 26.87
N LYS A 2 -0.64 4.20 26.07
CA LYS A 2 -1.34 3.78 24.86
C LYS A 2 -0.91 4.68 23.70
N LYS A 3 -0.48 4.09 22.60
CA LYS A 3 -0.18 4.80 21.34
C LYS A 3 -1.12 4.37 20.24
N LYS A 4 -1.54 5.32 19.43
CA LYS A 4 -2.40 5.09 18.30
C LYS A 4 -1.78 5.70 17.04
N VAL A 5 -1.61 4.91 16.01
CA VAL A 5 -1.01 5.28 14.72
C VAL A 5 -1.97 4.91 13.60
N GLN A 6 -2.10 5.82 12.65
CA GLN A 6 -2.85 5.62 11.42
C GLN A 6 -1.89 5.58 10.24
N SER A 7 -2.04 4.59 9.36
CA SER A 7 -1.24 4.42 8.14
C SER A 7 -2.17 4.28 6.94
N PRO A 8 -1.98 5.06 5.86
CA PRO A 8 -2.79 4.95 4.65
C PRO A 8 -2.41 3.70 3.84
N GLY A 9 -3.36 3.18 3.07
CA GLY A 9 -3.06 2.29 1.96
C GLY A 9 -2.40 3.04 0.81
N SER A 10 -2.11 2.33 -0.29
CA SER A 10 -1.59 2.95 -1.50
C SER A 10 -2.22 2.36 -2.76
N ALA A 11 -2.19 3.16 -3.83
CA ALA A 11 -2.53 2.76 -5.17
C ALA A 11 -1.23 2.66 -6.00
N THR A 12 -1.05 1.55 -6.69
CA THR A 12 0.15 1.27 -7.46
C THR A 12 0.14 2.05 -8.78
N VAL A 13 1.19 2.79 -9.05
CA VAL A 13 1.47 3.41 -10.35
C VAL A 13 2.29 2.47 -11.22
N ILE A 14 3.37 1.92 -10.68
CA ILE A 14 4.24 0.94 -11.33
C ILE A 14 4.43 -0.25 -10.39
N ASN A 15 4.06 -1.43 -10.83
CA ASN A 15 4.27 -2.66 -10.08
C ASN A 15 5.71 -3.15 -10.22
N ALA A 16 6.43 -3.24 -9.10
CA ALA A 16 7.85 -3.56 -9.07
C ALA A 16 8.19 -5.03 -9.36
N ILE A 17 7.22 -5.95 -9.39
CA ILE A 17 7.49 -7.41 -9.47
C ILE A 17 8.25 -7.78 -10.75
N SER A 18 7.96 -7.10 -11.87
CA SER A 18 8.58 -7.44 -13.16
C SER A 18 9.98 -6.85 -13.35
N THR A 19 10.27 -5.69 -12.78
CA THR A 19 11.50 -4.91 -13.06
C THR A 19 12.37 -4.65 -11.84
N GLY A 20 11.82 -4.76 -10.63
CA GLY A 20 12.46 -4.29 -9.40
C GLY A 20 12.32 -2.79 -9.16
N TYR A 21 11.72 -2.06 -10.09
CA TYR A 21 11.40 -0.62 -9.97
C TYR A 21 9.91 -0.43 -9.78
N GLY A 22 9.52 0.41 -8.83
CA GLY A 22 8.13 0.62 -8.46
C GLY A 22 7.75 2.07 -8.28
N SER A 23 6.45 2.32 -8.23
CA SER A 23 5.89 3.60 -7.86
C SER A 23 4.48 3.41 -7.33
N ALA A 24 4.15 4.13 -6.27
CA ALA A 24 2.81 4.15 -5.68
C ALA A 24 2.51 5.51 -5.07
N PHE A 25 1.24 5.81 -4.86
CA PHE A 25 0.82 6.97 -4.08
C PHE A 25 -0.15 6.56 -2.97
N ALA A 26 -0.06 7.25 -1.83
CA ALA A 26 -0.91 6.95 -0.68
C ALA A 26 -2.35 7.45 -0.89
N ILE A 27 -3.32 6.68 -0.39
CA ILE A 27 -4.76 6.93 -0.50
C ILE A 27 -5.43 6.99 0.87
N GLY A 28 -6.52 7.74 0.99
CA GLY A 28 -7.26 8.01 2.23
C GLY A 28 -8.09 6.83 2.76
N LEU A 29 -7.59 5.60 2.64
CA LEU A 29 -8.10 4.40 3.31
C LEU A 29 -7.01 3.91 4.26
N TYR A 30 -7.37 3.53 5.49
CA TYR A 30 -6.38 3.43 6.55
C TYR A 30 -6.40 2.12 7.31
N VAL A 31 -5.23 1.72 7.81
CA VAL A 31 -5.08 0.85 8.96
C VAL A 31 -4.72 1.70 10.18
N THR A 32 -5.42 1.51 11.26
CA THR A 32 -5.12 2.14 12.55
C THR A 32 -4.66 1.07 13.53
N ALA A 33 -3.46 1.23 14.10
CA ALA A 33 -2.93 0.35 15.13
C ALA A 33 -2.95 1.05 16.49
N GLU A 34 -3.48 0.38 17.50
CA GLU A 34 -3.44 0.76 18.90
C GLU A 34 -2.53 -0.18 19.66
N VAL A 35 -1.49 0.34 20.30
CA VAL A 35 -0.50 -0.43 21.08
C VAL A 35 -0.49 -0.02 22.53
N LYS A 36 -0.46 -1.02 23.42
CA LYS A 36 -0.28 -0.86 24.89
C LYS A 36 0.78 -1.83 25.39
N ILE A 37 1.61 -1.39 26.33
CA ILE A 37 2.55 -2.26 27.04
C ILE A 37 1.78 -3.35 27.80
N SER A 38 2.31 -4.55 27.82
CA SER A 38 1.71 -5.75 28.40
C SER A 38 2.80 -6.72 28.85
N SER A 39 2.42 -7.82 29.53
CA SER A 39 3.36 -8.88 29.90
C SER A 39 3.66 -9.87 28.77
N LYS A 40 2.81 -9.94 27.73
CA LYS A 40 2.94 -10.85 26.58
C LYS A 40 2.55 -10.12 25.31
N ILE A 41 3.13 -10.55 24.19
CA ILE A 41 2.68 -10.13 22.86
C ILE A 41 1.30 -10.74 22.59
N LYS A 42 0.35 -9.89 22.20
CA LYS A 42 -0.99 -10.32 21.80
C LYS A 42 -1.54 -9.36 20.75
N CYS A 43 -1.64 -9.84 19.52
CA CYS A 43 -2.20 -9.08 18.40
C CYS A 43 -3.64 -9.50 18.10
N SER A 44 -4.43 -8.56 17.62
CA SER A 44 -5.82 -8.76 17.18
C SER A 44 -6.22 -7.74 16.13
N SER A 45 -7.10 -8.12 15.22
CA SER A 45 -7.67 -7.27 14.18
C SER A 45 -9.20 -7.27 14.26
N ASP A 46 -9.84 -6.22 13.78
CA ASP A 46 -11.29 -6.19 13.54
C ASP A 46 -11.68 -6.97 12.26
N LYS A 47 -10.72 -7.31 11.43
CA LYS A 47 -10.90 -8.20 10.28
C LYS A 47 -10.50 -9.63 10.62
N ALA A 48 -11.10 -10.59 9.95
CA ALA A 48 -10.74 -12.00 10.08
C ALA A 48 -9.44 -12.32 9.33
N VAL A 49 -8.31 -11.87 9.88
CA VAL A 49 -6.96 -12.05 9.30
C VAL A 49 -6.04 -12.73 10.30
N ASP A 50 -5.02 -13.42 9.79
CA ASP A 50 -3.91 -13.90 10.58
C ASP A 50 -3.14 -12.75 11.22
N THR A 51 -2.67 -12.92 12.45
CA THR A 51 -1.92 -11.90 13.19
C THR A 51 -0.40 -12.01 13.01
N LEU A 52 0.10 -13.00 12.28
CA LEU A 52 1.54 -13.27 12.10
C LEU A 52 2.33 -12.02 11.70
N LEU A 53 1.84 -11.25 10.73
CA LEU A 53 2.50 -10.00 10.32
C LEU A 53 2.63 -9.01 11.49
N MET A 54 1.57 -8.85 12.29
CA MET A 54 1.58 -7.93 13.43
C MET A 54 2.52 -8.41 14.53
N ASP A 55 2.54 -9.72 14.80
CA ASP A 55 3.41 -10.33 15.78
C ASP A 55 4.89 -10.14 15.41
N LEU A 56 5.25 -10.42 14.14
CA LEU A 56 6.60 -10.19 13.59
C LEU A 56 7.02 -8.71 13.63
N CYS A 57 6.10 -7.79 13.30
CA CYS A 57 6.38 -6.36 13.41
C CYS A 57 6.76 -5.96 14.85
N VAL A 58 6.01 -6.47 15.84
CA VAL A 58 6.29 -6.23 17.25
C VAL A 58 7.64 -6.82 17.66
N GLU A 59 7.88 -8.08 17.34
CA GLU A 59 9.11 -8.80 17.69
C GLU A 59 10.34 -8.09 17.14
N LYS A 60 10.33 -7.71 15.85
CA LYS A 60 11.45 -7.00 15.22
C LYS A 60 11.72 -5.61 15.84
N VAL A 61 10.67 -4.89 16.24
CA VAL A 61 10.84 -3.61 16.96
C VAL A 61 11.49 -3.84 18.32
N LEU A 62 11.02 -4.85 19.08
CA LEU A 62 11.57 -5.18 20.40
C LEU A 62 13.04 -5.66 20.31
N GLU A 63 13.36 -6.48 19.32
CA GLU A 63 14.72 -6.92 19.03
C GLU A 63 15.64 -5.74 18.71
N ARG A 64 15.21 -4.86 17.77
CA ARG A 64 16.00 -3.69 17.35
C ARG A 64 16.30 -2.72 18.50
N LEU A 65 15.35 -2.59 19.44
CA LEU A 65 15.49 -1.74 20.64
C LEU A 65 16.14 -2.48 21.82
N ASN A 66 16.40 -3.77 21.70
CA ASN A 66 16.90 -4.65 22.77
C ASN A 66 16.05 -4.55 24.07
N VAL A 67 14.71 -4.51 23.92
CA VAL A 67 13.77 -4.41 25.04
C VAL A 67 13.01 -5.72 25.21
N LYS A 68 12.98 -6.23 26.44
CA LYS A 68 12.24 -7.45 26.83
C LYS A 68 10.93 -7.07 27.51
N THR A 69 9.88 -6.99 26.73
CA THR A 69 8.51 -6.74 27.21
C THR A 69 7.49 -7.36 26.28
N GLY A 70 6.25 -7.36 26.66
CA GLY A 70 5.14 -7.69 25.76
C GLY A 70 4.35 -6.43 25.40
N VAL A 71 3.56 -6.53 24.35
CA VAL A 71 2.62 -5.49 23.95
C VAL A 71 1.30 -6.09 23.53
N LYS A 72 0.22 -5.36 23.71
CA LYS A 72 -1.09 -5.68 23.15
C LYS A 72 -1.36 -4.77 21.97
N VAL A 73 -1.55 -5.35 20.80
CA VAL A 73 -1.88 -4.64 19.55
C VAL A 73 -3.32 -4.90 19.17
N LYS A 74 -4.02 -3.83 18.77
CA LYS A 74 -5.33 -3.91 18.13
C LYS A 74 -5.28 -3.09 16.84
N THR A 75 -5.68 -3.69 15.72
CA THR A 75 -5.82 -2.98 14.45
C THR A 75 -7.27 -2.86 14.03
N HIS A 76 -7.56 -1.75 13.36
CA HIS A 76 -8.82 -1.49 12.67
C HIS A 76 -8.51 -1.03 11.24
N SER A 77 -9.23 -1.55 10.25
CA SER A 77 -8.96 -1.27 8.84
C SER A 77 -10.20 -0.86 8.06
N THR A 78 -10.10 0.29 7.36
CA THR A 78 -11.06 0.69 6.32
C THR A 78 -10.66 0.19 4.94
N LEU A 79 -9.44 -0.37 4.78
CA LEU A 79 -9.00 -0.99 3.53
C LEU A 79 -9.75 -2.30 3.27
N PRO A 80 -10.18 -2.56 2.04
CA PRO A 80 -10.67 -3.87 1.63
C PRO A 80 -9.55 -4.91 1.72
N MET A 81 -9.90 -6.14 2.10
CA MET A 81 -8.93 -7.23 2.20
C MET A 81 -8.58 -7.80 0.82
N ALA A 82 -7.31 -8.16 0.61
CA ALA A 82 -6.83 -8.78 -0.63
C ALA A 82 -7.20 -7.99 -1.89
N SER A 83 -7.07 -6.66 -1.81
CA SER A 83 -7.55 -5.70 -2.81
C SER A 83 -6.47 -5.17 -3.75
N GLY A 84 -5.19 -5.38 -3.48
CA GLY A 84 -4.11 -4.70 -4.21
C GLY A 84 -3.91 -3.24 -3.81
N LEU A 85 -4.44 -2.83 -2.64
CA LEU A 85 -4.34 -1.47 -2.08
C LEU A 85 -3.38 -1.40 -0.88
N SER A 86 -2.40 -2.28 -0.84
CA SER A 86 -1.27 -2.27 0.11
C SER A 86 -1.66 -2.37 1.59
N SER A 87 -2.71 -3.17 1.88
CA SER A 87 -3.19 -3.37 3.25
C SER A 87 -2.11 -3.95 4.19
N SER A 88 -1.23 -4.83 3.71
CA SER A 88 -0.10 -5.36 4.49
C SER A 88 0.93 -4.29 4.82
N SER A 89 1.29 -3.43 3.86
CA SER A 89 2.21 -2.31 4.07
C SER A 89 1.64 -1.30 5.08
N ALA A 90 0.35 -0.94 4.95
CA ALA A 90 -0.32 -0.07 5.91
C ALA A 90 -0.36 -0.69 7.32
N THR A 91 -0.58 -2.01 7.42
CA THR A 91 -0.58 -2.72 8.69
C THR A 91 0.80 -2.72 9.33
N SER A 92 1.84 -3.10 8.59
CA SER A 92 3.21 -3.14 9.12
C SER A 92 3.68 -1.75 9.55
N ASN A 93 3.47 -0.71 8.73
CA ASN A 93 3.83 0.67 9.07
C ASN A 93 3.12 1.15 10.35
N ALA A 94 1.80 0.92 10.45
CA ALA A 94 1.03 1.34 11.63
C ALA A 94 1.49 0.61 12.90
N VAL A 95 1.70 -0.72 12.83
CA VAL A 95 2.10 -1.53 13.99
C VAL A 95 3.53 -1.21 14.41
N VAL A 96 4.47 -1.11 13.48
CA VAL A 96 5.87 -0.78 13.77
C VAL A 96 5.98 0.59 14.44
N MET A 97 5.39 1.63 13.84
CA MET A 97 5.45 2.99 14.39
C MET A 97 4.74 3.10 15.76
N ALA A 98 3.58 2.44 15.92
CA ALA A 98 2.85 2.46 17.21
C ALA A 98 3.63 1.73 18.31
N THR A 99 4.24 0.57 17.97
CA THR A 99 5.06 -0.21 18.91
C THR A 99 6.30 0.58 19.31
N TYR A 100 7.03 1.12 18.34
CA TYR A 100 8.21 1.95 18.60
C TYR A 100 7.89 3.12 19.53
N ASN A 101 6.85 3.89 19.24
CA ASN A 101 6.48 5.04 20.07
C ASN A 101 6.02 4.65 21.49
N ALA A 102 5.32 3.51 21.64
CA ALA A 102 4.91 3.00 22.93
C ALA A 102 6.12 2.58 23.79
N ILE A 103 7.07 1.86 23.20
CA ILE A 103 8.29 1.39 23.86
C ILE A 103 9.21 2.56 24.20
N LYS A 104 9.45 3.46 23.26
CA LYS A 104 10.31 4.63 23.45
C LYS A 104 9.87 5.46 24.65
N GLU A 105 8.58 5.71 24.77
CA GLU A 105 8.02 6.51 25.86
C GLU A 105 7.98 5.76 27.19
N GLU A 106 7.63 4.47 27.21
CA GLU A 106 7.54 3.66 28.44
C GLU A 106 8.89 3.45 29.09
N PHE A 107 9.95 3.25 28.28
CA PHE A 107 11.31 2.95 28.76
C PHE A 107 12.25 4.15 28.69
N ASP A 108 11.75 5.35 28.38
CA ASP A 108 12.53 6.59 28.22
C ASP A 108 13.79 6.40 27.36
N LEU A 109 13.64 5.71 26.20
CA LEU A 109 14.77 5.38 25.37
C LEU A 109 15.35 6.63 24.70
N LYS A 110 16.66 6.84 24.88
CA LYS A 110 17.40 7.95 24.24
C LYS A 110 17.72 7.66 22.78
N GLU A 111 17.87 6.38 22.43
CA GLU A 111 18.08 5.96 21.04
C GLU A 111 16.82 6.21 20.22
N THR A 112 17.01 6.82 19.05
CA THR A 112 15.92 7.10 18.11
C THR A 112 16.14 6.32 16.82
N LEU A 113 15.13 5.54 16.41
CA LEU A 113 15.10 4.95 15.07
C LEU A 113 14.66 6.01 14.06
N THR A 114 15.30 6.01 12.91
CA THR A 114 14.90 6.83 11.77
C THR A 114 13.64 6.28 11.10
N ASP A 115 12.95 7.11 10.33
CA ASP A 115 11.79 6.68 9.56
C ASP A 115 12.13 5.55 8.58
N PHE A 116 13.32 5.56 7.98
CA PHE A 116 13.80 4.49 7.12
C PHE A 116 14.06 3.18 7.88
N GLU A 117 14.55 3.23 9.11
CA GLU A 117 14.70 2.02 9.93
C GLU A 117 13.34 1.43 10.27
N LEU A 118 12.38 2.26 10.68
CA LEU A 118 11.01 1.81 10.97
C LEU A 118 10.33 1.21 9.74
N LEU A 119 10.44 1.86 8.58
CA LEU A 119 9.94 1.36 7.31
C LEU A 119 10.55 -0.02 6.97
N ASN A 120 11.88 -0.17 7.10
CA ASN A 120 12.57 -1.42 6.79
C ASN A 120 12.18 -2.55 7.76
N ILE A 121 11.97 -2.26 9.03
CA ILE A 121 11.45 -3.24 10.01
C ILE A 121 10.10 -3.80 9.52
N GLY A 122 9.20 -2.93 9.06
CA GLY A 122 7.89 -3.34 8.53
C GLY A 122 7.99 -4.19 7.26
N ILE A 123 8.93 -3.86 6.37
CA ILE A 123 9.19 -4.62 5.14
C ILE A 123 9.76 -6.00 5.47
N ASP A 124 10.73 -6.09 6.39
CA ASP A 124 11.31 -7.36 6.80
C ASP A 124 10.28 -8.27 7.47
N ALA A 125 9.40 -7.71 8.30
CA ALA A 125 8.27 -8.45 8.87
C ALA A 125 7.31 -8.95 7.78
N SER A 126 7.04 -8.14 6.75
CA SER A 126 6.14 -8.51 5.65
C SER A 126 6.71 -9.62 4.76
N LEU A 127 8.02 -9.61 4.53
CA LEU A 127 8.74 -10.69 3.81
C LEU A 127 8.71 -11.99 4.62
N GLU A 128 9.00 -11.94 5.90
CA GLU A 128 9.00 -13.11 6.79
C GLU A 128 7.59 -13.69 6.97
N ALA A 129 6.57 -12.85 7.05
CA ALA A 129 5.18 -13.27 7.08
C ALA A 129 4.68 -13.86 5.74
N GLY A 130 5.45 -13.74 4.64
CA GLY A 130 5.06 -14.25 3.31
C GLY A 130 3.89 -13.50 2.68
N VAL A 131 3.59 -12.28 3.13
CA VAL A 131 2.47 -11.48 2.60
C VAL A 131 2.86 -10.62 1.39
N THR A 132 4.14 -10.62 1.02
CA THR A 132 4.70 -9.91 -0.14
C THR A 132 5.73 -10.77 -0.86
N ILE A 133 5.94 -10.52 -2.16
CA ILE A 133 6.93 -11.22 -3.00
C ILE A 133 8.29 -10.51 -2.93
N THR A 134 8.30 -9.17 -2.97
CA THR A 134 9.50 -8.34 -3.12
C THR A 134 9.76 -7.40 -1.93
N GLY A 135 8.91 -7.46 -0.89
CA GLY A 135 8.89 -6.49 0.18
C GLY A 135 8.02 -5.25 -0.13
N ALA A 136 7.57 -5.08 -1.38
CA ALA A 136 6.70 -3.99 -1.84
C ALA A 136 7.15 -2.61 -1.31
N PHE A 137 8.44 -2.29 -1.51
CA PHE A 137 9.04 -1.06 -0.97
C PHE A 137 8.38 0.21 -1.52
N ASP A 138 7.89 0.19 -2.76
CA ASP A 138 7.09 1.23 -3.40
C ASP A 138 5.81 1.52 -2.60
N ASP A 139 5.01 0.50 -2.36
CA ASP A 139 3.77 0.59 -1.60
C ASP A 139 4.02 0.99 -0.13
N ALA A 140 5.01 0.35 0.50
CA ALA A 140 5.35 0.62 1.89
C ALA A 140 5.86 2.05 2.10
N SER A 141 6.70 2.57 1.19
CA SER A 141 7.21 3.94 1.25
C SER A 141 6.12 4.97 0.98
N ALA A 142 5.25 4.76 -0.02
CA ALA A 142 4.11 5.65 -0.27
C ALA A 142 3.18 5.71 0.95
N SER A 143 2.84 4.56 1.52
CA SER A 143 2.05 4.46 2.76
C SER A 143 2.72 5.15 3.95
N TYR A 144 4.06 5.02 4.08
CA TYR A 144 4.79 5.58 5.21
C TYR A 144 4.94 7.10 5.13
N PHE A 145 5.42 7.61 3.98
CA PHE A 145 5.73 9.03 3.82
C PHE A 145 4.56 9.87 3.29
N GLY A 146 3.53 9.23 2.72
CA GLY A 146 2.44 9.93 2.00
C GLY A 146 2.86 10.42 0.62
N GLY A 147 1.88 10.90 -0.16
CA GLY A 147 2.12 11.36 -1.53
C GLY A 147 2.57 10.24 -2.47
N LEU A 148 3.38 10.59 -3.45
CA LEU A 148 3.92 9.70 -4.47
C LEU A 148 5.37 9.32 -4.15
N THR A 149 5.69 8.05 -4.25
CA THR A 149 7.08 7.56 -4.28
C THR A 149 7.38 6.85 -5.60
N ILE A 150 8.60 7.07 -6.13
CA ILE A 150 9.19 6.31 -7.24
C ILE A 150 10.46 5.68 -6.68
N THR A 151 10.63 4.38 -6.84
CA THR A 151 11.56 3.58 -6.04
C THR A 151 12.39 2.60 -6.86
N ASP A 152 13.59 2.30 -6.34
CA ASP A 152 14.35 1.08 -6.63
C ASP A 152 14.10 0.11 -5.46
N ASN A 153 13.18 -0.85 -5.65
CA ASN A 153 12.78 -1.79 -4.61
C ASN A 153 13.91 -2.75 -4.24
N MET A 154 14.80 -3.08 -5.18
CA MET A 154 15.91 -3.99 -4.93
C MET A 154 16.92 -3.39 -3.95
N LYS A 155 17.13 -2.07 -4.03
CA LYS A 155 18.03 -1.33 -3.14
C LYS A 155 17.30 -0.69 -1.96
N ARG A 156 15.97 -0.81 -1.90
CA ARG A 156 15.11 -0.10 -0.94
C ARG A 156 15.45 1.39 -0.93
N ASN A 157 15.46 2.00 -2.11
CA ASN A 157 15.82 3.41 -2.28
C ASN A 157 14.65 4.18 -2.91
N ILE A 158 14.30 5.32 -2.32
CA ILE A 158 13.36 6.28 -2.89
C ILE A 158 14.14 7.18 -3.86
N ILE A 159 13.79 7.12 -5.14
CA ILE A 159 14.40 7.95 -6.19
C ILE A 159 13.72 9.33 -6.21
N HIS A 160 12.38 9.33 -6.14
CA HIS A 160 11.59 10.54 -6.02
C HIS A 160 10.50 10.37 -4.98
N HIS A 161 10.30 11.41 -4.16
CA HIS A 161 9.17 11.56 -3.27
C HIS A 161 8.59 12.95 -3.46
N LYS A 162 7.29 13.05 -3.73
CA LYS A 162 6.61 14.35 -3.89
C LYS A 162 5.16 14.26 -3.42
N MET A 163 4.66 15.39 -2.94
CA MET A 163 3.22 15.57 -2.74
C MET A 163 2.53 15.58 -4.10
N ILE A 164 1.33 15.01 -4.19
CA ILE A 164 0.46 15.10 -5.36
C ILE A 164 -0.62 16.14 -5.04
N GLU A 165 -1.05 16.90 -6.02
CA GLU A 165 -2.25 17.73 -5.88
C GLU A 165 -3.43 16.88 -5.42
N LYS A 166 -4.29 17.47 -4.61
CA LYS A 166 -5.46 16.77 -4.09
C LYS A 166 -6.34 16.30 -5.24
N GLN A 167 -6.39 14.98 -5.44
CA GLN A 167 -7.20 14.31 -6.45
C GLN A 167 -8.24 13.44 -5.78
N ASN A 168 -9.42 13.34 -6.38
CA ASN A 168 -10.40 12.33 -6.04
C ASN A 168 -9.99 11.00 -6.67
N ILE A 169 -10.14 9.94 -5.89
CA ILE A 169 -9.79 8.58 -6.30
C ILE A 169 -11.05 7.72 -6.17
N LEU A 170 -11.44 7.10 -7.27
CA LEU A 170 -12.41 6.03 -7.26
C LEU A 170 -11.69 4.69 -7.31
N ILE A 171 -12.18 3.75 -6.54
CA ILE A 171 -11.66 2.39 -6.47
C ILE A 171 -12.82 1.46 -6.78
N TYR A 172 -12.71 0.71 -7.86
CA TYR A 172 -13.61 -0.39 -8.15
C TYR A 172 -13.06 -1.69 -7.56
N MET A 173 -13.86 -2.36 -6.76
CA MET A 173 -13.57 -3.62 -6.09
C MET A 173 -14.48 -4.70 -6.65
N PRO A 174 -14.02 -5.59 -7.55
CA PRO A 174 -14.82 -6.73 -7.98
C PRO A 174 -15.03 -7.72 -6.83
N ASP A 175 -16.11 -8.49 -6.89
CA ASP A 175 -16.42 -9.54 -5.90
C ASP A 175 -15.33 -10.64 -5.80
N LYS A 176 -14.42 -10.68 -6.77
CA LYS A 176 -13.31 -11.64 -6.84
C LYS A 176 -12.13 -11.18 -5.97
N LYS A 177 -11.64 -12.07 -5.09
CA LYS A 177 -10.42 -11.83 -4.31
C LYS A 177 -9.17 -12.28 -5.07
N SER A 178 -8.06 -11.56 -4.90
CA SER A 178 -6.74 -11.94 -5.42
C SER A 178 -5.68 -11.80 -4.32
N LEU A 179 -4.86 -12.83 -4.14
CA LEU A 179 -3.74 -12.81 -3.21
C LEU A 179 -2.43 -12.63 -3.98
N THR A 180 -1.64 -11.63 -3.62
CA THR A 180 -0.34 -11.33 -4.25
C THR A 180 0.59 -12.56 -4.29
N SER A 181 0.61 -13.36 -3.22
CA SER A 181 1.43 -14.56 -3.12
C SER A 181 1.08 -15.66 -4.15
N GLN A 182 -0.10 -15.59 -4.75
CA GLN A 182 -0.58 -16.55 -5.77
C GLN A 182 -0.45 -16.03 -7.20
N SER A 183 0.09 -14.82 -7.39
CA SER A 183 0.25 -14.21 -8.71
C SER A 183 1.30 -14.94 -9.55
N ASP A 184 1.05 -15.07 -10.86
CA ASP A 184 1.99 -15.65 -11.81
C ASP A 184 3.16 -14.68 -12.10
N VAL A 185 4.19 -14.73 -11.24
CA VAL A 185 5.39 -13.89 -11.34
C VAL A 185 6.12 -14.08 -12.66
N ASN A 186 6.13 -15.30 -13.22
CA ASN A 186 6.81 -15.56 -14.49
C ASN A 186 6.12 -14.83 -15.63
N ARG A 187 4.79 -14.86 -15.65
CA ARG A 187 3.99 -14.14 -16.64
C ARG A 187 4.13 -12.63 -16.50
N MET A 188 4.17 -12.11 -15.26
CA MET A 188 4.43 -10.71 -15.01
C MET A 188 5.81 -10.26 -15.52
N LYS A 189 6.85 -11.07 -15.34
CA LYS A 189 8.21 -10.79 -15.82
C LYS A 189 8.32 -10.69 -17.34
N LEU A 190 7.43 -11.31 -18.11
CA LEU A 190 7.38 -11.15 -19.57
C LEU A 190 7.08 -9.69 -19.98
N LEU A 191 6.44 -8.92 -19.10
CA LEU A 191 6.10 -7.52 -19.35
C LEU A 191 7.24 -6.53 -19.05
N SER A 192 8.37 -6.99 -18.51
CA SER A 192 9.48 -6.13 -18.07
C SER A 192 9.87 -5.01 -19.06
N PRO A 193 10.00 -5.24 -20.38
CA PRO A 193 10.37 -4.18 -21.32
C PRO A 193 9.34 -3.04 -21.36
N TRP A 194 8.05 -3.36 -21.31
CA TRP A 194 6.96 -2.37 -21.39
C TRP A 194 6.70 -1.68 -20.06
N VAL A 195 6.79 -2.42 -18.92
CA VAL A 195 6.71 -1.84 -17.58
C VAL A 195 7.86 -0.86 -17.36
N LYS A 196 9.05 -1.11 -17.95
CA LYS A 196 10.17 -0.17 -17.92
C LYS A 196 9.83 1.14 -18.63
N ILE A 197 9.12 1.09 -19.76
CA ILE A 197 8.65 2.29 -20.46
C ILE A 197 7.68 3.08 -19.57
N ALA A 198 6.72 2.40 -18.92
CA ALA A 198 5.81 3.05 -17.98
C ALA A 198 6.57 3.70 -16.79
N TYR A 199 7.60 3.02 -16.28
CA TYR A 199 8.45 3.57 -15.21
C TYR A 199 9.22 4.81 -15.67
N GLU A 200 9.75 4.83 -16.88
CA GLU A 200 10.43 5.99 -17.47
C GLU A 200 9.47 7.19 -17.63
N GLU A 201 8.19 6.94 -17.97
CA GLU A 201 7.16 7.99 -17.97
C GLU A 201 6.90 8.54 -16.57
N ALA A 202 6.84 7.69 -15.55
CA ALA A 202 6.71 8.13 -14.16
C ALA A 202 7.89 9.02 -13.73
N LEU A 203 9.13 8.67 -14.10
CA LEU A 203 10.33 9.47 -13.83
C LEU A 203 10.30 10.85 -14.50
N LYS A 204 9.70 10.96 -15.70
CA LYS A 204 9.50 12.24 -16.40
C LYS A 204 8.40 13.10 -15.77
N GLY A 205 7.64 12.56 -14.80
CA GLY A 205 6.51 13.23 -14.17
C GLY A 205 5.15 12.88 -14.76
N ASN A 206 5.07 12.07 -15.81
CA ASN A 206 3.83 11.61 -16.44
C ASN A 206 3.20 10.44 -15.65
N VAL A 207 3.00 10.64 -14.34
CA VAL A 207 2.62 9.61 -13.37
C VAL A 207 1.29 8.93 -13.72
N PHE A 208 0.32 9.71 -14.16
CA PHE A 208 -1.02 9.19 -14.47
C PHE A 208 -1.03 8.39 -15.77
N ASN A 209 -0.28 8.80 -16.78
CA ASN A 209 -0.07 7.99 -17.98
C ASN A 209 0.64 6.67 -17.64
N ALA A 210 1.62 6.73 -16.76
CA ALA A 210 2.35 5.56 -16.28
C ALA A 210 1.44 4.57 -15.53
N LEU A 211 0.54 5.08 -14.68
CA LEU A 211 -0.46 4.27 -13.97
C LEU A 211 -1.34 3.51 -14.98
N THR A 212 -1.90 4.21 -15.96
CA THR A 212 -2.77 3.61 -16.96
C THR A 212 -2.04 2.55 -17.78
N LEU A 213 -0.85 2.87 -18.31
CA LEU A 213 -0.06 1.92 -19.10
C LEU A 213 0.30 0.68 -18.28
N ASN A 214 0.82 0.86 -17.06
CA ASN A 214 1.14 -0.26 -16.17
C ASN A 214 -0.09 -1.09 -15.83
N GLY A 215 -1.21 -0.44 -15.48
CA GLY A 215 -2.46 -1.12 -15.11
C GLY A 215 -3.01 -2.00 -16.24
N LEU A 216 -3.03 -1.50 -17.49
CA LEU A 216 -3.46 -2.27 -18.67
C LEU A 216 -2.53 -3.45 -18.98
N LEU A 217 -1.21 -3.27 -18.85
CA LEU A 217 -0.24 -4.35 -19.02
C LEU A 217 -0.50 -5.47 -18.00
N TYR A 218 -0.72 -5.12 -16.73
CA TYR A 218 -0.97 -6.12 -15.70
C TYR A 218 -2.36 -6.78 -15.81
N CYS A 219 -3.37 -6.11 -16.38
CA CYS A 219 -4.62 -6.77 -16.79
C CYS A 219 -4.34 -7.95 -17.72
N ALA A 220 -3.52 -7.73 -18.75
CA ALA A 220 -3.15 -8.77 -19.71
C ALA A 220 -2.37 -9.93 -19.07
N ALA A 221 -1.43 -9.63 -18.14
CA ALA A 221 -0.64 -10.66 -17.48
C ALA A 221 -1.46 -11.50 -16.49
N LEU A 222 -2.38 -10.89 -15.77
CA LEU A 222 -3.08 -11.49 -14.64
C LEU A 222 -4.52 -11.93 -15.00
N GLY A 223 -4.98 -11.65 -16.21
CA GLY A 223 -6.30 -12.08 -16.69
C GLY A 223 -7.45 -11.28 -16.10
N PHE A 224 -7.23 -10.00 -15.82
CA PHE A 224 -8.29 -9.05 -15.49
C PHE A 224 -8.83 -8.38 -16.75
N ASP A 225 -10.09 -7.94 -16.69
CA ASP A 225 -10.74 -7.26 -17.81
C ASP A 225 -10.24 -5.82 -17.95
N PRO A 226 -9.50 -5.46 -19.02
CA PRO A 226 -9.04 -4.08 -19.21
C PRO A 226 -10.18 -3.10 -19.51
N ASN A 227 -11.38 -3.56 -19.89
CA ASN A 227 -12.51 -2.70 -20.18
C ASN A 227 -12.92 -1.89 -18.95
N ILE A 228 -12.74 -2.42 -17.74
CA ILE A 228 -13.00 -1.67 -16.50
C ILE A 228 -12.18 -0.36 -16.46
N ALA A 229 -10.91 -0.41 -16.85
CA ALA A 229 -10.07 0.80 -16.91
C ALA A 229 -10.44 1.67 -18.12
N LEU A 230 -10.73 1.08 -19.26
CA LEU A 230 -11.07 1.81 -20.49
C LEU A 230 -12.39 2.56 -20.36
N ASP A 231 -13.41 1.96 -19.76
CA ASP A 231 -14.70 2.61 -19.52
C ASP A 231 -14.59 3.80 -18.56
N ALA A 232 -13.70 3.70 -17.55
CA ALA A 232 -13.39 4.83 -16.70
C ALA A 232 -12.74 6.00 -17.48
N LEU A 233 -11.79 5.66 -18.37
CA LEU A 233 -11.12 6.67 -19.21
C LEU A 233 -12.10 7.31 -20.20
N ASP A 234 -12.97 6.53 -20.84
CA ASP A 234 -14.00 7.03 -21.75
C ASP A 234 -15.01 7.93 -21.03
N SER A 235 -15.24 7.67 -19.72
CA SER A 235 -16.08 8.49 -18.85
C SER A 235 -15.37 9.73 -18.29
N GLY A 236 -14.11 9.97 -18.67
CA GLY A 236 -13.36 11.18 -18.36
C GLY A 236 -12.39 11.06 -17.18
N ALA A 237 -12.06 9.84 -16.72
CA ALA A 237 -11.00 9.69 -15.74
C ALA A 237 -9.65 10.19 -16.30
N ILE A 238 -8.88 10.90 -15.48
CA ILE A 238 -7.53 11.38 -15.80
C ILE A 238 -6.57 10.20 -16.02
N ALA A 239 -6.78 9.13 -15.24
CA ALA A 239 -6.05 7.88 -15.36
C ALA A 239 -6.89 6.75 -14.78
N SER A 240 -6.75 5.54 -15.30
CA SER A 240 -7.33 4.35 -14.69
C SER A 240 -6.51 3.10 -14.99
N GLY A 241 -6.44 2.17 -14.03
CA GLY A 241 -5.72 0.92 -14.19
C GLY A 241 -5.83 -0.02 -13.01
N LEU A 242 -5.38 -1.27 -13.22
CA LEU A 242 -5.28 -2.28 -12.16
C LEU A 242 -4.24 -1.86 -11.12
N SER A 243 -4.57 -1.92 -9.84
CA SER A 243 -3.67 -1.61 -8.74
C SER A 243 -2.96 -2.85 -8.22
N GLY A 244 -1.63 -2.80 -8.15
CA GLY A 244 -0.81 -3.90 -7.66
C GLY A 244 -0.97 -5.18 -8.48
N THR A 245 -1.33 -6.27 -7.80
CA THR A 245 -1.70 -7.54 -8.41
C THR A 245 -3.23 -7.71 -8.51
N GLY A 246 -3.96 -6.63 -8.33
CA GLY A 246 -5.41 -6.62 -8.32
C GLY A 246 -6.04 -7.19 -7.04
N PRO A 247 -7.33 -7.39 -7.02
CA PRO A 247 -8.27 -7.24 -8.14
C PRO A 247 -8.82 -5.82 -8.34
N SER A 248 -8.48 -4.84 -7.47
CA SER A 248 -9.06 -3.51 -7.60
C SER A 248 -8.48 -2.72 -8.77
N PHE A 249 -9.35 -1.91 -9.35
CA PHE A 249 -9.00 -0.86 -10.29
C PHE A 249 -9.07 0.50 -9.59
N VAL A 250 -8.16 1.38 -9.96
CA VAL A 250 -8.10 2.74 -9.43
C VAL A 250 -8.31 3.71 -10.59
N ALA A 251 -9.18 4.70 -10.40
CA ALA A 251 -9.33 5.84 -11.30
C ALA A 251 -8.99 7.13 -10.55
N VAL A 252 -8.21 7.98 -11.19
CA VAL A 252 -7.96 9.36 -10.78
C VAL A 252 -8.97 10.23 -11.51
N VAL A 253 -9.77 11.00 -10.79
CA VAL A 253 -10.89 11.77 -11.34
C VAL A 253 -10.90 13.19 -10.79
N ASP A 254 -11.40 14.12 -11.59
CA ASP A 254 -11.81 15.45 -11.13
C ASP A 254 -13.28 15.45 -10.64
N GLU A 255 -13.78 16.62 -10.24
CA GLU A 255 -15.15 16.74 -9.75
C GLU A 255 -16.21 16.47 -10.84
N GLU A 256 -15.89 16.80 -12.12
CA GLU A 256 -16.82 16.66 -13.24
C GLU A 256 -16.95 15.20 -13.71
N SER A 257 -15.83 14.47 -13.72
CA SER A 257 -15.77 13.08 -14.19
C SER A 257 -16.12 12.06 -13.11
N CYS A 258 -16.03 12.43 -11.82
CA CYS A 258 -16.23 11.52 -10.71
C CYS A 258 -17.53 10.72 -10.81
N HIS A 259 -18.66 11.39 -11.01
CA HIS A 259 -19.98 10.73 -11.11
C HIS A 259 -20.10 9.89 -12.39
N LYS A 260 -19.56 10.36 -13.52
CA LYS A 260 -19.62 9.63 -14.80
C LYS A 260 -18.85 8.31 -14.73
N VAL A 261 -17.67 8.32 -14.11
CA VAL A 261 -16.86 7.12 -13.91
C VAL A 261 -17.53 6.16 -12.93
N GLU A 262 -18.15 6.67 -11.87
CA GLU A 262 -18.91 5.86 -10.93
C GLU A 262 -20.10 5.18 -11.63
N GLU A 263 -20.88 5.90 -12.45
CA GLU A 263 -21.98 5.34 -13.24
C GLU A 263 -21.50 4.25 -14.22
N ALA A 264 -20.37 4.47 -14.92
CA ALA A 264 -19.81 3.48 -15.82
C ALA A 264 -19.45 2.18 -15.07
N TRP A 265 -18.89 2.30 -13.88
CA TRP A 265 -18.50 1.15 -13.07
C TRP A 265 -19.67 0.43 -12.41
N TYR A 266 -20.84 1.02 -12.25
CA TYR A 266 -22.05 0.31 -11.82
C TYR A 266 -22.51 -0.79 -12.78
N SER A 267 -22.01 -0.81 -14.02
CA SER A 267 -22.27 -1.89 -14.98
C SER A 267 -21.55 -3.20 -14.61
N TYR A 268 -20.54 -3.13 -13.72
CA TYR A 268 -19.75 -4.26 -13.27
C TYR A 268 -20.16 -4.72 -11.87
N PRO A 269 -20.20 -6.05 -11.58
CA PRO A 269 -20.52 -6.54 -10.25
C PRO A 269 -19.36 -6.28 -9.26
N GLY A 270 -19.64 -5.55 -8.19
CA GLY A 270 -18.65 -5.18 -7.17
C GLY A 270 -19.02 -3.90 -6.44
N ASP A 271 -18.08 -3.43 -5.63
CA ASP A 271 -18.23 -2.22 -4.83
C ASP A 271 -17.39 -1.07 -5.41
N ILE A 272 -17.88 0.17 -5.26
CA ILE A 272 -17.13 1.39 -5.60
C ILE A 272 -16.85 2.14 -4.31
N ILE A 273 -15.58 2.51 -4.10
CA ILE A 273 -15.13 3.26 -2.94
C ILE A 273 -14.57 4.59 -3.42
N GLN A 274 -15.08 5.68 -2.88
CA GLN A 274 -14.54 7.02 -3.12
C GLN A 274 -13.56 7.40 -2.01
N THR A 275 -12.40 7.92 -2.38
CA THR A 275 -11.37 8.43 -1.46
C THR A 275 -10.58 9.56 -2.12
N GLN A 276 -9.47 9.95 -1.52
CA GLN A 276 -8.56 11.00 -2.01
C GLN A 276 -7.12 10.58 -1.79
N VAL A 277 -6.19 11.28 -2.43
CA VAL A 277 -4.74 11.15 -2.15
C VAL A 277 -4.47 11.53 -0.68
N ASP A 278 -3.66 10.73 0.02
CA ASP A 278 -3.12 11.06 1.34
C ASP A 278 -1.66 11.54 1.21
N ASN A 279 -1.42 12.81 1.49
CA ASN A 279 -0.09 13.40 1.48
C ASN A 279 0.59 13.39 2.86
N ARG A 280 -0.04 12.84 3.88
CA ARG A 280 0.45 12.88 5.26
C ARG A 280 1.19 11.63 5.70
N GLY A 281 0.89 10.50 5.07
CA GLY A 281 1.50 9.22 5.41
C GLY A 281 1.12 8.68 6.78
N THR A 282 1.96 7.77 7.27
CA THR A 282 1.83 7.12 8.59
C THR A 282 2.11 8.12 9.70
N ARG A 283 1.22 8.18 10.71
CA ARG A 283 1.27 9.21 11.75
C ARG A 283 0.63 8.78 13.06
N VAL A 284 1.13 9.32 14.16
CA VAL A 284 0.48 9.25 15.47
C VAL A 284 -0.79 10.10 15.46
N ILE A 285 -1.89 9.58 16.05
CA ILE A 285 -3.19 10.25 16.15
C ILE A 285 -3.74 10.22 17.58
#